data_ca5929bcf7f0be575e8fc2629ec530f1
#
_entry.id   ca5929bcf7f0be575e8fc2629ec530f1
#
_cell.length_a   1.000
_cell.length_b   1.000
_cell.length_c   1.000
_cell.angle_alpha   90.00
_cell.angle_beta   90.00
_cell.angle_gamma   90.00
#
_symmetry.space_group_name_H-M   'P 1'
#
loop_
_entity.id
_entity.type
_entity.pdbx_description
1 polymer ?
#
loop_
_entity_poly.entity_id
_entity_poly.type
_entity_poly.pdbx_seq_one_letter_code
_entity_poly.pdbx_strand_id
1 'polypeptide(L)'
;FGPDYFLPTDAYLETCAAVGAGFFSQRMNELTGDAKYMDELERTLYNNVLTGISLSGTQYTYQNPLNSAKHARWSWHDCPCCPPMFLKMMSAMPGFIYSQKGSDVYVNLFVGSETEMTLADRNRVRLTQKTGYPWEGVVTMTVEPEKEKTFILKVRIPGWAQGVENPYGLYRSEVRSAVSLKVNGKSVPLKIFKGYAEIQRKWKKGDQVELIL
;
A
#
# COMPACT_ATOMS: atom_id res chain seq x y z
N PHE A 1 -2.18 2.08 25.27
CA PHE A 1 -0.72 2.14 25.03
C PHE A 1 -0.05 2.52 26.34
N GLY A 2 1.06 1.83 26.67
CA GLY A 2 1.90 2.25 27.78
C GLY A 2 2.62 3.57 27.48
N PRO A 3 3.17 4.26 28.49
CA PRO A 3 3.98 5.44 28.28
C PRO A 3 5.22 5.09 27.41
N ASP A 4 5.69 6.06 26.63
CA ASP A 4 6.90 5.95 25.81
C ASP A 4 6.90 4.78 24.82
N TYR A 5 5.72 4.45 24.23
CA TYR A 5 5.54 3.35 23.29
C TYR A 5 5.92 1.97 23.82
N PHE A 6 5.95 1.79 25.12
CA PHE A 6 6.20 0.49 25.72
C PHE A 6 5.14 -0.53 25.30
N LEU A 7 5.59 -1.62 24.69
CA LEU A 7 4.78 -2.76 24.31
C LEU A 7 5.17 -3.95 25.19
N PRO A 8 4.36 -4.32 26.19
CA PRO A 8 4.60 -5.52 26.98
C PRO A 8 4.48 -6.78 26.11
N THR A 9 5.15 -7.86 26.48
CA THR A 9 5.13 -9.13 25.73
C THR A 9 3.73 -9.73 25.63
N ASP A 10 2.84 -9.41 26.57
CA ASP A 10 1.43 -9.78 26.63
C ASP A 10 0.49 -8.70 26.08
N ALA A 11 1.01 -7.72 25.33
CA ALA A 11 0.21 -6.68 24.72
C ALA A 11 -0.97 -7.26 23.93
N TYR A 12 -2.14 -6.65 24.10
CA TYR A 12 -3.34 -7.04 23.39
C TYR A 12 -3.32 -6.51 21.95
N LEU A 13 -2.93 -7.36 21.02
CA LEU A 13 -2.74 -7.04 19.61
C LEU A 13 -3.77 -7.79 18.76
N GLU A 14 -4.95 -7.21 18.62
CA GLU A 14 -6.09 -7.83 17.94
C GLU A 14 -6.03 -7.63 16.42
N THR A 15 -6.36 -8.68 15.65
CA THR A 15 -6.47 -8.58 14.18
C THR A 15 -7.47 -7.50 13.74
N CYS A 16 -8.61 -7.33 14.45
CA CYS A 16 -9.56 -6.26 14.14
C CYS A 16 -8.97 -4.86 14.33
N ALA A 17 -8.10 -4.68 15.34
CA ALA A 17 -7.42 -3.40 15.54
C ALA A 17 -6.49 -3.05 14.39
N ALA A 18 -5.78 -4.05 13.86
CA ALA A 18 -4.96 -3.88 12.66
C ALA A 18 -5.80 -3.49 11.43
N VAL A 19 -6.93 -4.16 11.22
CA VAL A 19 -7.87 -3.79 10.15
C VAL A 19 -8.36 -2.35 10.33
N GLY A 20 -8.72 -1.96 11.55
CA GLY A 20 -9.11 -0.58 11.88
C GLY A 20 -8.02 0.43 11.57
N ALA A 21 -6.76 0.13 11.92
CA ALA A 21 -5.60 0.96 11.60
C ALA A 21 -5.39 1.10 10.08
N GLY A 22 -5.60 0.02 9.31
CA GLY A 22 -5.53 0.04 7.86
C GLY A 22 -6.58 0.97 7.24
N PHE A 23 -7.85 0.87 7.66
CA PHE A 23 -8.91 1.79 7.22
C PHE A 23 -8.65 3.24 7.62
N PHE A 24 -8.17 3.47 8.85
CA PHE A 24 -7.79 4.80 9.30
C PHE A 24 -6.68 5.38 8.42
N SER A 25 -5.64 4.61 8.16
CA SER A 25 -4.50 5.03 7.33
C SER A 25 -4.95 5.38 5.90
N GLN A 26 -5.82 4.57 5.31
CA GLN A 26 -6.39 4.86 3.99
C GLN A 26 -7.13 6.21 3.99
N ARG A 27 -7.98 6.48 4.99
CA ARG A 27 -8.69 7.76 5.10
C ARG A 27 -7.74 8.94 5.32
N MET A 28 -6.70 8.76 6.12
CA MET A 28 -5.69 9.80 6.31
C MET A 28 -4.90 10.09 5.03
N ASN A 29 -4.62 9.07 4.21
CA ASN A 29 -4.01 9.27 2.89
C ASN A 29 -4.93 10.09 1.96
N GLU A 30 -6.22 9.76 1.88
CA GLU A 30 -7.20 10.53 1.08
C GLU A 30 -7.27 12.01 1.50
N LEU A 31 -7.25 12.28 2.80
CA LEU A 31 -7.33 13.64 3.34
C LEU A 31 -6.05 14.46 3.09
N THR A 32 -4.89 13.83 3.26
CA THR A 32 -3.61 14.54 3.30
C THR A 32 -2.79 14.43 2.01
N GLY A 33 -3.04 13.38 1.21
CA GLY A 33 -2.21 13.02 0.05
C GLY A 33 -0.78 12.65 0.45
N ASP A 34 -0.57 12.09 1.66
CA ASP A 34 0.75 11.73 2.19
C ASP A 34 0.92 10.21 2.20
N ALA A 35 1.93 9.73 1.49
CA ALA A 35 2.21 8.30 1.30
C ALA A 35 2.59 7.56 2.60
N LYS A 36 3.01 8.26 3.66
CA LYS A 36 3.33 7.63 4.95
C LYS A 36 2.17 6.81 5.50
N TYR A 37 0.93 7.24 5.24
CA TYR A 37 -0.25 6.49 5.65
C TYR A 37 -0.46 5.22 4.82
N MET A 38 -0.04 5.23 3.55
CA MET A 38 -0.05 4.02 2.74
C MET A 38 1.07 3.06 3.12
N ASP A 39 2.21 3.57 3.61
CA ASP A 39 3.27 2.74 4.18
C ASP A 39 2.78 2.02 5.46
N GLU A 40 2.04 2.72 6.32
CA GLU A 40 1.42 2.11 7.51
C GLU A 40 0.34 1.10 7.14
N LEU A 41 -0.49 1.39 6.15
CA LEU A 41 -1.50 0.45 5.65
C LEU A 41 -0.84 -0.81 5.10
N GLU A 42 0.18 -0.68 4.26
CA GLU A 42 0.91 -1.81 3.68
C GLU A 42 1.58 -2.66 4.75
N ARG A 43 2.26 -2.03 5.71
CA ARG A 43 2.89 -2.72 6.85
C ARG A 43 1.87 -3.49 7.68
N THR A 44 0.76 -2.86 8.00
CA THR A 44 -0.35 -3.45 8.75
C THR A 44 -0.95 -4.62 7.99
N LEU A 45 -1.15 -4.46 6.68
CA LEU A 45 -1.69 -5.50 5.82
C LEU A 45 -0.82 -6.76 5.83
N TYR A 46 0.48 -6.62 5.54
CA TYR A 46 1.38 -7.77 5.43
C TYR A 46 1.71 -8.40 6.79
N ASN A 47 1.92 -7.60 7.83
CA ASN A 47 2.45 -8.10 9.10
C ASN A 47 1.37 -8.49 10.11
N ASN A 48 0.12 -8.10 9.92
CA ASN A 48 -0.94 -8.41 10.86
C ASN A 48 -2.22 -8.94 10.18
N VAL A 49 -2.77 -8.21 9.21
CA VAL A 49 -4.06 -8.60 8.61
C VAL A 49 -3.96 -9.94 7.89
N LEU A 50 -2.98 -10.09 6.98
CA LEU A 50 -2.79 -11.33 6.22
C LEU A 50 -2.33 -12.49 7.11
N THR A 51 -1.53 -12.22 8.14
CA THR A 51 -1.13 -13.26 9.09
C THR A 51 -2.25 -13.69 10.02
N GLY A 52 -3.32 -12.91 10.11
CA GLY A 52 -4.51 -13.21 10.90
C GLY A 52 -5.30 -14.42 10.41
N ILE A 53 -5.07 -14.89 9.17
CA ILE A 53 -5.74 -16.06 8.58
C ILE A 53 -4.72 -17.12 8.21
N SER A 54 -5.05 -18.39 8.42
CA SER A 54 -4.21 -19.51 7.98
C SER A 54 -4.16 -19.59 6.44
N LEU A 55 -3.11 -20.21 5.90
CA LEU A 55 -3.00 -20.44 4.45
C LEU A 55 -4.14 -21.31 3.90
N SER A 56 -4.70 -22.19 4.73
CA SER A 56 -5.89 -22.99 4.37
C SER A 56 -7.19 -22.18 4.37
N GLY A 57 -7.20 -20.98 4.95
CA GLY A 57 -8.39 -20.15 5.12
C GLY A 57 -9.39 -20.66 6.18
N THR A 58 -9.05 -21.71 6.93
CA THR A 58 -9.97 -22.38 7.87
C THR A 58 -9.73 -22.04 9.33
N GLN A 59 -8.68 -21.30 9.63
CA GLN A 59 -8.31 -20.89 10.98
C GLN A 59 -7.88 -19.43 10.98
N TYR A 60 -8.04 -18.77 12.11
CA TYR A 60 -7.69 -17.36 12.27
C TYR A 60 -7.08 -17.06 13.64
N THR A 61 -6.46 -15.89 13.73
CA THR A 61 -5.92 -15.35 14.97
C THR A 61 -6.79 -14.18 15.43
N TYR A 62 -7.25 -14.23 16.66
CA TYR A 62 -7.89 -13.09 17.32
C TYR A 62 -6.80 -12.17 17.86
N GLN A 63 -5.98 -12.67 18.78
CA GLN A 63 -4.87 -11.97 19.39
C GLN A 63 -3.53 -12.46 18.80
N ASN A 64 -2.65 -11.53 18.47
CA ASN A 64 -1.33 -11.79 17.89
C ASN A 64 -0.25 -11.44 18.93
N PRO A 65 0.14 -12.39 19.82
CA PRO A 65 1.15 -12.09 20.83
C PRO A 65 2.50 -11.82 20.20
N LEU A 66 3.25 -10.86 20.74
CA LEU A 66 4.59 -10.51 20.26
C LEU A 66 5.62 -11.62 20.52
N ASN A 67 5.44 -12.39 21.58
CA ASN A 67 6.32 -13.47 21.98
C ASN A 67 5.51 -14.64 22.51
N SER A 68 5.30 -15.67 21.68
CA SER A 68 4.67 -16.90 22.10
C SER A 68 5.12 -18.07 21.24
N ALA A 69 5.72 -19.08 21.86
CA ALA A 69 6.06 -20.34 21.19
C ALA A 69 4.88 -21.32 21.05
N LYS A 70 3.74 -21.03 21.70
CA LYS A 70 2.60 -21.95 21.78
C LYS A 70 1.31 -21.38 21.19
N HIS A 71 1.35 -20.20 20.60
CA HIS A 71 0.14 -19.60 20.03
C HIS A 71 -0.23 -20.31 18.72
N ALA A 72 -1.47 -20.80 18.68
CA ALA A 72 -2.04 -21.43 17.48
C ALA A 72 -3.24 -20.64 16.98
N ARG A 73 -3.50 -20.72 15.68
CA ARG A 73 -4.75 -20.20 15.11
C ARG A 73 -5.91 -21.09 15.52
N TRP A 74 -7.09 -20.48 15.64
CA TRP A 74 -8.31 -21.14 16.05
C TRP A 74 -9.22 -21.42 14.86
N SER A 75 -9.94 -22.53 14.90
CA SER A 75 -11.07 -22.74 13.99
C SER A 75 -12.30 -21.94 14.40
N TRP A 76 -12.44 -21.66 15.68
CA TRP A 76 -13.51 -20.85 16.26
C TRP A 76 -13.08 -20.16 17.55
N HIS A 77 -13.69 -18.99 17.83
CA HIS A 77 -13.54 -18.22 19.06
C HIS A 77 -14.91 -17.65 19.43
N ASP A 78 -15.20 -17.48 20.72
CA ASP A 78 -16.49 -16.97 21.20
C ASP A 78 -16.85 -15.58 20.67
N CYS A 79 -15.85 -14.76 20.38
CA CYS A 79 -16.00 -13.51 19.65
C CYS A 79 -15.38 -13.62 18.25
N PRO A 80 -16.12 -14.02 17.19
CA PRO A 80 -15.57 -14.24 15.86
C PRO A 80 -15.55 -12.94 15.03
N CYS A 81 -15.13 -11.83 15.59
CA CYS A 81 -15.11 -10.53 14.89
C CYS A 81 -14.01 -10.44 13.83
N CYS A 82 -12.88 -11.14 14.01
CA CYS A 82 -11.71 -11.00 13.15
C CYS A 82 -11.91 -11.54 11.72
N PRO A 83 -12.54 -12.70 11.48
CA PRO A 83 -12.80 -13.18 10.12
C PRO A 83 -13.63 -12.21 9.27
N PRO A 84 -14.79 -11.68 9.71
CA PRO A 84 -15.53 -10.69 8.92
C PRO A 84 -14.78 -9.39 8.72
N MET A 85 -13.97 -8.94 9.70
CA MET A 85 -13.13 -7.75 9.52
C MET A 85 -12.01 -7.99 8.49
N PHE A 86 -11.41 -9.18 8.48
CA PHE A 86 -10.48 -9.58 7.43
C PHE A 86 -11.15 -9.53 6.05
N LEU A 87 -12.32 -10.16 5.90
CA LEU A 87 -13.08 -10.15 4.64
C LEU A 87 -13.45 -8.73 4.20
N LYS A 88 -13.84 -7.88 5.15
CA LYS A 88 -14.11 -6.45 4.88
C LYS A 88 -12.88 -5.75 4.33
N MET A 89 -11.71 -5.98 4.91
CA MET A 89 -10.45 -5.41 4.43
C MET A 89 -10.12 -5.91 3.02
N MET A 90 -10.20 -7.21 2.78
CA MET A 90 -9.91 -7.79 1.46
C MET A 90 -10.87 -7.27 0.39
N SER A 91 -12.16 -7.15 0.72
CA SER A 91 -13.16 -6.60 -0.21
C SER A 91 -12.95 -5.11 -0.51
N ALA A 92 -12.37 -4.35 0.43
CA ALA A 92 -12.08 -2.92 0.25
C ALA A 92 -10.75 -2.67 -0.49
N MET A 93 -9.83 -3.64 -0.50
CA MET A 93 -8.47 -3.49 -1.05
C MET A 93 -8.42 -2.92 -2.48
N PRO A 94 -9.29 -3.33 -3.43
CA PRO A 94 -9.27 -2.74 -4.76
C PRO A 94 -9.42 -1.21 -4.76
N GLY A 95 -10.20 -0.66 -3.81
CA GLY A 95 -10.38 0.77 -3.63
C GLY A 95 -9.18 1.50 -3.00
N PHE A 96 -8.17 0.78 -2.51
CA PHE A 96 -6.97 1.36 -1.89
C PHE A 96 -5.78 1.44 -2.86
N ILE A 97 -5.81 0.65 -3.95
CA ILE A 97 -4.71 0.57 -4.91
C ILE A 97 -4.47 1.91 -5.59
N TYR A 98 -5.54 2.60 -5.92
CA TYR A 98 -5.49 3.88 -6.60
C TYR A 98 -6.35 4.93 -5.90
N SER A 99 -5.98 6.19 -6.06
CA SER A 99 -6.83 7.32 -5.69
C SER A 99 -6.68 8.46 -6.68
N GLN A 100 -7.59 9.43 -6.61
CA GLN A 100 -7.63 10.55 -7.54
C GLN A 100 -7.92 11.86 -6.80
N LYS A 101 -7.25 12.94 -7.22
CA LYS A 101 -7.56 14.29 -6.78
C LYS A 101 -7.58 15.23 -7.98
N GLY A 102 -8.77 15.65 -8.39
CA GLY A 102 -8.93 16.38 -9.64
C GLY A 102 -8.53 15.53 -10.84
N SER A 103 -7.50 15.95 -11.57
CA SER A 103 -6.90 15.16 -12.66
C SER A 103 -5.63 14.42 -12.25
N ASP A 104 -5.14 14.59 -11.03
CA ASP A 104 -3.99 13.84 -10.52
C ASP A 104 -4.38 12.42 -10.14
N VAL A 105 -3.61 11.45 -10.58
CA VAL A 105 -3.83 10.03 -10.33
C VAL A 105 -2.73 9.49 -9.44
N TYR A 106 -3.11 8.81 -8.36
CA TYR A 106 -2.20 8.23 -7.38
C TYR A 106 -2.17 6.71 -7.50
N VAL A 107 -0.99 6.14 -7.52
CA VAL A 107 -0.75 4.70 -7.38
C VAL A 107 -0.22 4.46 -5.97
N ASN A 108 -1.07 3.89 -5.11
CA ASN A 108 -0.84 3.77 -3.68
C ASN A 108 -0.24 2.42 -3.28
N LEU A 109 -0.74 1.32 -3.88
CA LEU A 109 -0.30 -0.03 -3.59
C LEU A 109 0.12 -0.73 -4.89
N PHE A 110 1.11 -1.61 -4.77
CA PHE A 110 1.62 -2.38 -5.90
C PHE A 110 0.98 -3.76 -5.93
N VAL A 111 -0.08 -3.86 -6.72
CA VAL A 111 -0.88 -5.07 -6.89
C VAL A 111 -1.19 -5.22 -8.38
N GLY A 112 -0.99 -6.41 -8.94
CA GLY A 112 -1.40 -6.70 -10.31
C GLY A 112 -2.89 -6.41 -10.49
N SER A 113 -3.23 -5.40 -11.30
CA SER A 113 -4.59 -4.86 -11.37
C SER A 113 -4.83 -4.02 -12.62
N GLU A 114 -6.09 -3.83 -12.95
CA GLU A 114 -6.55 -2.87 -13.97
C GLU A 114 -7.65 -2.00 -13.38
N THR A 115 -7.65 -0.73 -13.71
CA THR A 115 -8.70 0.23 -13.32
C THR A 115 -8.98 1.22 -14.43
N GLU A 116 -10.18 1.77 -14.46
CA GLU A 116 -10.54 2.91 -15.28
C GLU A 116 -11.00 4.06 -14.37
N MET A 117 -10.44 5.24 -14.57
CA MET A 117 -10.77 6.44 -13.81
C MET A 117 -11.25 7.52 -14.77
N THR A 118 -12.21 8.33 -14.31
CA THR A 118 -12.66 9.51 -15.03
C THR A 118 -12.04 10.75 -14.39
N LEU A 119 -11.19 11.45 -15.13
CA LEU A 119 -10.56 12.69 -14.69
C LEU A 119 -11.58 13.84 -14.57
N ALA A 120 -11.19 14.94 -13.93
CA ALA A 120 -12.07 16.08 -13.69
C ALA A 120 -12.67 16.68 -14.99
N ASP A 121 -11.98 16.55 -16.12
CA ASP A 121 -12.42 16.99 -17.44
C ASP A 121 -13.20 15.92 -18.24
N ARG A 122 -13.63 14.85 -17.57
CA ARG A 122 -14.33 13.70 -18.13
C ARG A 122 -13.51 12.82 -19.09
N ASN A 123 -12.21 13.04 -19.22
CA ASN A 123 -11.34 12.12 -19.95
C ASN A 123 -11.16 10.83 -19.12
N ARG A 124 -11.37 9.69 -19.73
CA ARG A 124 -11.15 8.40 -19.07
C ARG A 124 -9.70 7.98 -19.24
N VAL A 125 -9.14 7.41 -18.17
CA VAL A 125 -7.79 6.87 -18.16
C VAL A 125 -7.84 5.45 -17.61
N ARG A 126 -7.37 4.50 -18.40
CA ARG A 126 -7.13 3.13 -17.93
C ARG A 126 -5.69 3.03 -17.45
N LEU A 127 -5.54 2.40 -16.28
CA LEU A 127 -4.25 2.04 -15.72
C LEU A 127 -4.20 0.53 -15.52
N THR A 128 -3.11 -0.09 -15.98
CA THR A 128 -2.84 -1.51 -15.75
C THR A 128 -1.53 -1.64 -15.02
N GLN A 129 -1.51 -2.31 -13.87
CA GLN A 129 -0.29 -2.69 -13.16
C GLN A 129 0.05 -4.16 -13.39
N LYS A 130 1.34 -4.44 -13.62
CA LYS A 130 1.93 -5.79 -13.63
C LYS A 130 3.11 -5.80 -12.69
N THR A 131 3.10 -6.68 -11.72
CA THR A 131 4.15 -6.78 -10.70
C THR A 131 4.11 -8.11 -9.98
N GLY A 132 5.25 -8.58 -9.51
CA GLY A 132 5.41 -9.66 -8.54
C GLY A 132 5.64 -9.16 -7.10
N TYR A 133 5.40 -7.87 -6.84
CA TYR A 133 5.57 -7.28 -5.52
C TYR A 133 4.70 -7.99 -4.46
N PRO A 134 5.18 -8.25 -3.26
CA PRO A 134 6.43 -7.78 -2.63
C PRO A 134 7.66 -8.65 -2.89
N TRP A 135 7.56 -9.72 -3.65
CA TRP A 135 8.67 -10.65 -3.90
C TRP A 135 9.66 -10.14 -4.95
N GLU A 136 9.17 -9.32 -5.86
CA GLU A 136 9.96 -8.67 -6.91
C GLU A 136 9.78 -7.15 -6.82
N GLY A 137 10.88 -6.40 -6.94
CA GLY A 137 10.86 -4.94 -6.83
C GLY A 137 10.39 -4.23 -8.11
N VAL A 138 10.10 -4.96 -9.20
CA VAL A 138 9.69 -4.36 -10.47
C VAL A 138 8.17 -4.17 -10.51
N VAL A 139 7.75 -2.94 -10.80
CA VAL A 139 6.35 -2.56 -11.03
C VAL A 139 6.24 -1.88 -12.39
N THR A 140 5.51 -2.49 -13.31
CA THR A 140 5.22 -1.91 -14.62
C THR A 140 3.78 -1.42 -14.67
N MET A 141 3.60 -0.17 -15.10
CA MET A 141 2.28 0.45 -15.25
C MET A 141 2.09 0.89 -16.70
N THR A 142 0.97 0.51 -17.30
CA THR A 142 0.56 1.01 -18.61
C THR A 142 -0.52 2.07 -18.43
N VAL A 143 -0.33 3.23 -19.06
CA VAL A 143 -1.23 4.39 -18.97
C VAL A 143 -1.93 4.56 -20.31
N GLU A 144 -3.26 4.48 -20.30
CA GLU A 144 -4.06 4.55 -21.51
C GLU A 144 -5.18 5.61 -21.36
N PRO A 145 -4.89 6.90 -21.60
CA PRO A 145 -5.94 7.90 -21.67
C PRO A 145 -6.78 7.71 -22.95
N GLU A 146 -8.09 7.95 -22.87
CA GLU A 146 -8.99 7.92 -24.02
C GLU A 146 -8.57 8.96 -25.08
N LYS A 147 -8.18 10.14 -24.61
CA LYS A 147 -7.56 11.20 -25.42
C LYS A 147 -6.25 11.63 -24.78
N GLU A 148 -5.25 11.95 -25.60
CA GLU A 148 -3.98 12.48 -25.09
C GLU A 148 -4.23 13.65 -24.13
N LYS A 149 -3.68 13.56 -22.92
CA LYS A 149 -3.95 14.53 -21.86
C LYS A 149 -2.74 14.72 -20.96
N THR A 150 -2.54 15.98 -20.55
CA THR A 150 -1.56 16.32 -19.51
C THR A 150 -2.21 16.16 -18.14
N PHE A 151 -1.62 15.29 -17.31
CA PHE A 151 -1.94 15.13 -15.89
C PHE A 151 -0.71 14.62 -15.13
N ILE A 152 -0.79 14.63 -13.80
CA ILE A 152 0.26 14.13 -12.94
C ILE A 152 -0.11 12.69 -12.52
N LEU A 153 0.78 11.75 -12.85
CA LEU A 153 0.77 10.41 -12.24
C LEU A 153 1.71 10.44 -11.04
N LYS A 154 1.18 10.12 -9.88
CA LYS A 154 1.90 10.09 -8.60
C LYS A 154 2.07 8.64 -8.19
N VAL A 155 3.29 8.16 -8.22
CA VAL A 155 3.65 6.78 -7.88
C VAL A 155 4.29 6.77 -6.51
N ARG A 156 3.72 6.02 -5.57
CA ARG A 156 4.28 5.91 -4.22
C ARG A 156 5.69 5.33 -4.28
N ILE A 157 6.59 5.97 -3.57
CA ILE A 157 7.89 5.39 -3.25
C ILE A 157 7.84 4.97 -1.79
N PRO A 158 7.85 3.66 -1.47
CA PRO A 158 7.74 3.19 -0.10
C PRO A 158 8.81 3.81 0.82
N GLY A 159 8.45 4.11 2.06
CA GLY A 159 9.36 4.72 3.03
C GLY A 159 10.62 3.89 3.23
N TRP A 160 10.51 2.57 3.26
CA TRP A 160 11.65 1.66 3.38
C TRP A 160 12.64 1.80 2.20
N ALA A 161 12.16 2.09 1.00
CA ALA A 161 13.02 2.31 -0.18
C ALA A 161 13.67 3.71 -0.18
N GLN A 162 13.17 4.64 0.65
CA GLN A 162 13.74 5.97 0.85
C GLN A 162 14.67 6.05 2.06
N GLY A 163 14.88 4.94 2.79
CA GLY A 163 15.62 4.91 4.05
C GLY A 163 14.83 5.48 5.23
N VAL A 164 13.51 5.63 5.08
CA VAL A 164 12.56 5.96 6.16
C VAL A 164 11.85 4.67 6.55
N GLU A 165 12.49 3.87 7.38
CA GLU A 165 12.08 2.48 7.62
C GLU A 165 10.99 2.35 8.66
N ASN A 166 10.93 3.31 9.56
CA ASN A 166 9.93 3.33 10.62
C ASN A 166 9.76 4.73 11.20
N PRO A 167 8.63 5.02 11.83
CA PRO A 167 8.48 6.22 12.61
C PRO A 167 9.49 6.21 13.77
N TYR A 168 10.02 7.38 14.11
CA TYR A 168 10.89 7.62 15.26
C TYR A 168 12.34 7.10 15.15
N GLY A 169 12.76 6.57 14.01
CA GLY A 169 14.13 6.11 13.79
C GLY A 169 14.55 4.94 14.70
N LEU A 170 13.61 4.07 15.06
CA LEU A 170 13.85 2.90 15.95
C LEU A 170 14.79 1.87 15.31
N TYR A 171 14.84 1.81 14.00
CA TYR A 171 15.70 0.91 13.24
C TYR A 171 16.50 1.68 12.22
N ARG A 172 17.64 1.14 11.83
CA ARG A 172 18.43 1.60 10.69
C ARG A 172 18.75 0.41 9.80
N SER A 173 18.67 0.59 8.50
CA SER A 173 19.21 -0.34 7.52
C SER A 173 20.43 0.27 6.84
N GLU A 174 21.48 -0.49 6.66
CA GLU A 174 22.61 -0.13 5.81
C GLU A 174 22.36 -0.47 4.34
N VAL A 175 21.37 -1.33 4.09
CA VAL A 175 20.95 -1.71 2.74
C VAL A 175 20.04 -0.61 2.19
N ARG A 176 20.48 0.05 1.13
CA ARG A 176 19.68 1.02 0.39
C ARG A 176 19.43 0.48 -1.00
N SER A 177 18.18 0.28 -1.34
CA SER A 177 17.79 -0.02 -2.71
C SER A 177 17.93 1.22 -3.59
N ALA A 178 18.49 1.05 -4.77
CA ALA A 178 18.55 2.13 -5.76
C ALA A 178 17.19 2.20 -6.46
N VAL A 179 16.29 3.06 -5.95
CA VAL A 179 15.00 3.29 -6.60
C VAL A 179 15.22 3.94 -7.96
N SER A 180 14.66 3.36 -9.01
CA SER A 180 14.68 3.96 -10.33
C SER A 180 13.29 4.03 -10.95
N LEU A 181 13.05 5.08 -11.73
CA LEU A 181 11.80 5.34 -12.41
C LEU A 181 12.09 5.62 -13.89
N LYS A 182 11.39 4.92 -14.78
CA LYS A 182 11.49 5.13 -16.22
C LYS A 182 10.12 5.37 -16.82
N VAL A 183 10.08 6.15 -17.89
CA VAL A 183 8.89 6.32 -18.73
C VAL A 183 9.30 6.01 -20.18
N ASN A 184 8.62 5.03 -20.79
CA ASN A 184 8.94 4.54 -22.14
C ASN A 184 10.43 4.18 -22.29
N GLY A 185 10.99 3.47 -21.30
CA GLY A 185 12.38 3.05 -21.26
C GLY A 185 13.41 4.15 -20.94
N LYS A 186 12.99 5.42 -20.80
CA LYS A 186 13.86 6.54 -20.47
C LYS A 186 13.79 6.87 -18.99
N SER A 187 14.93 6.98 -18.31
CA SER A 187 15.00 7.38 -16.91
C SER A 187 14.41 8.79 -16.72
N VAL A 188 13.64 8.93 -15.65
CA VAL A 188 13.07 10.21 -15.23
C VAL A 188 13.54 10.56 -13.81
N PRO A 189 13.74 11.86 -13.50
CA PRO A 189 14.15 12.26 -12.16
C PRO A 189 13.10 11.88 -11.12
N LEU A 190 13.55 11.35 -9.98
CA LEU A 190 12.69 11.10 -8.83
C LEU A 190 12.44 12.42 -8.08
N LYS A 191 11.38 13.12 -8.45
CA LYS A 191 10.87 14.27 -7.69
C LYS A 191 9.83 13.77 -6.71
N ILE A 192 10.23 13.55 -5.46
CA ILE A 192 9.36 12.99 -4.43
C ILE A 192 8.74 14.12 -3.61
N PHE A 193 7.41 14.13 -3.56
CA PHE A 193 6.64 15.01 -2.69
C PHE A 193 5.63 14.19 -1.89
N LYS A 194 5.66 14.32 -0.56
CA LYS A 194 4.82 13.53 0.36
C LYS A 194 4.89 12.02 0.09
N GLY A 195 6.09 11.51 -0.25
CA GLY A 195 6.33 10.11 -0.53
C GLY A 195 5.86 9.61 -1.91
N TYR A 196 5.39 10.48 -2.80
CA TYR A 196 5.05 10.15 -4.17
C TYR A 196 6.05 10.74 -5.16
N ALA A 197 6.53 9.92 -6.10
CA ALA A 197 7.23 10.41 -7.28
C ALA A 197 6.20 11.01 -8.26
N GLU A 198 6.39 12.27 -8.64
CA GLU A 198 5.46 13.00 -9.50
C GLU A 198 5.94 12.99 -10.95
N ILE A 199 5.12 12.46 -11.86
CA ILE A 199 5.39 12.39 -13.28
C ILE A 199 4.36 13.26 -14.02
N GLN A 200 4.70 14.51 -14.27
CA GLN A 200 3.86 15.42 -15.07
C GLN A 200 4.24 15.34 -16.53
N ARG A 201 3.32 14.92 -17.38
CA ARG A 201 3.52 14.89 -18.83
C ARG A 201 2.20 14.83 -19.59
N LYS A 202 2.26 15.04 -20.90
CA LYS A 202 1.17 14.71 -21.82
C LYS A 202 1.21 13.20 -22.09
N TRP A 203 0.28 12.48 -21.48
CA TRP A 203 0.15 11.03 -21.60
C TRP A 203 -0.53 10.63 -22.90
N LYS A 204 -0.06 9.54 -23.48
CA LYS A 204 -0.59 8.92 -24.68
C LYS A 204 -0.98 7.48 -24.38
N LYS A 205 -1.88 6.94 -25.18
CA LYS A 205 -2.28 5.54 -25.06
C LYS A 205 -1.08 4.61 -25.22
N GLY A 206 -0.89 3.73 -24.23
CA GLY A 206 0.18 2.76 -24.18
C GLY A 206 1.50 3.27 -23.59
N ASP A 207 1.55 4.50 -23.05
CA ASP A 207 2.72 4.96 -22.30
C ASP A 207 3.01 4.01 -21.13
N GLN A 208 4.27 3.65 -20.94
CA GLN A 208 4.70 2.72 -19.89
C GLN A 208 5.53 3.45 -18.85
N VAL A 209 5.25 3.13 -17.58
CA VAL A 209 6.04 3.54 -16.42
C VAL A 209 6.62 2.29 -15.78
N GLU A 210 7.92 2.27 -15.54
CA GLU A 210 8.63 1.21 -14.83
C GLU A 210 9.23 1.79 -13.56
N LEU A 211 8.80 1.26 -12.41
CA LEU A 211 9.41 1.51 -11.11
C LEU A 211 10.22 0.29 -10.72
N ILE A 212 11.43 0.49 -10.22
CA ILE A 212 12.28 -0.55 -9.62
C ILE A 212 12.60 -0.10 -8.19
N LEU A 213 12.27 -0.98 -7.23
CA LEU A 213 12.45 -0.80 -5.80
C LEU A 213 13.58 -1.67 -5.26
#